data_ddc4528cdb48aad7301acdfb8c6e372d
#
_entry.id   ddc4528cdb48aad7301acdfb8c6e372d
#
_cell.length_a   1.000
_cell.length_b   1.000
_cell.length_c   1.000
_cell.angle_alpha   90.00
_cell.angle_beta   90.00
_cell.angle_gamma   90.00
#
_symmetry.space_group_name_H-M   'P 1'
#
loop_
_entity.id
_entity.type
_entity.pdbx_description
1 polymer ?
#
loop_
_entity_poly.entity_id
_entity_poly.type
_entity_poly.pdbx_seq_one_letter_code
_entity_poly.pdbx_strand_id
1 'polypeptide(L)'
;MKSSASLDALLVRARIASGAPYRYHIVSHSHENRGGRTFDLTTETDGLKYRAKSCSRGLCTGFYFDGDRSFDANFNDTALPLSAQVDGLQITLRAIVSYEFTAPNFRIIGGQLSEREPVLREGRSYRRLAIAPFRGSLLDAILEPKSGLVVGIVSDERKYAFELRDQRKVDGKITLPYEIALNGTVVERFERRAIENTPLEEPVGLVPTFAGGPETIAMTKLVRASEQPVVPCSIGGERVNCLLDTGNSGLSMSLELAEKLRIEPRGGAFNVSGLGKYVTGIVHAPALTIGNATYPGAEYVVLHDLRPYGYDVVLGADAFARARVTIDYPKHTVTIAPSGPIGPSDLFPPSNAVAISFENFIPITTVRLGEQSVPLAIDTGDESTINLAYDYYAAHPDIFKPSGSTPVSGIGGTSDEITGDIARVRFGDYDVVHPKIGATKSLAANGKGHLGSGFLHHFAVTFDYGRSRLELTAMPGDTNVRAVP
;
A
#
# COMPACT_ATOMS: atom_id res chain seq x y z
N MET A 1 22.07 17.14 37.73
CA MET A 1 22.78 17.88 36.69
C MET A 1 24.10 17.24 36.16
N LYS A 2 24.49 16.03 36.57
CA LYS A 2 25.66 15.32 36.01
C LYS A 2 25.39 14.55 34.71
N SER A 3 24.16 14.57 34.17
CA SER A 3 23.77 13.74 33.03
C SER A 3 23.96 14.41 31.65
N SER A 4 23.90 15.75 31.52
CA SER A 4 23.95 16.38 30.19
C SER A 4 25.33 16.28 29.53
N ALA A 5 26.40 16.55 30.26
CA ALA A 5 27.78 16.42 29.72
C ALA A 5 28.13 14.98 29.31
N SER A 6 27.58 13.97 29.99
CA SER A 6 27.74 12.55 29.67
C SER A 6 26.96 12.14 28.42
N LEU A 7 25.74 12.71 28.22
CA LEU A 7 24.94 12.44 27.02
C LEU A 7 25.54 13.08 25.78
N ASP A 8 25.91 14.37 25.84
CA ASP A 8 26.51 15.08 24.70
C ASP A 8 27.83 14.42 24.26
N ALA A 9 28.67 13.99 25.23
CA ALA A 9 29.87 13.24 24.93
C ALA A 9 29.59 11.88 24.25
N LEU A 10 28.51 11.20 24.64
CA LEU A 10 28.08 9.97 23.98
C LEU A 10 27.61 10.23 22.53
N LEU A 11 26.82 11.28 22.30
CA LEU A 11 26.36 11.64 20.97
C LEU A 11 27.50 12.00 20.01
N VAL A 12 28.52 12.72 20.51
CA VAL A 12 29.74 13.03 19.74
C VAL A 12 30.47 11.74 19.38
N ARG A 13 30.68 10.83 20.34
CA ARG A 13 31.33 9.52 20.04
C ARG A 13 30.52 8.72 19.03
N ALA A 14 29.20 8.64 19.18
CA ALA A 14 28.30 7.96 18.27
C ALA A 14 28.45 8.46 16.82
N ARG A 15 28.53 9.78 16.65
CA ARG A 15 28.74 10.43 15.35
C ARG A 15 30.08 10.05 14.74
N ILE A 16 31.14 10.10 15.51
CA ILE A 16 32.49 9.76 15.04
C ILE A 16 32.58 8.26 14.68
N ALA A 17 32.07 7.40 15.54
CA ALA A 17 32.13 5.94 15.34
C ALA A 17 31.31 5.47 14.16
N SER A 18 30.12 6.05 13.96
CA SER A 18 29.25 5.69 12.83
C SER A 18 29.68 6.31 11.50
N GLY A 19 30.39 7.44 11.52
CA GLY A 19 30.68 8.25 10.32
C GLY A 19 29.51 9.15 9.89
N ALA A 20 28.54 9.38 10.78
CA ALA A 20 27.32 10.13 10.51
C ALA A 20 27.47 11.66 10.79
N PRO A 21 26.55 12.49 10.28
CA PRO A 21 25.49 12.11 9.33
C PRO A 21 26.08 11.84 7.94
N TYR A 22 25.62 10.80 7.29
CA TYR A 22 26.11 10.46 5.95
C TYR A 22 25.07 10.79 4.87
N ARG A 23 25.56 11.07 3.66
CA ARG A 23 24.80 11.32 2.43
C ARG A 23 25.41 10.49 1.30
N TYR A 24 25.58 9.20 1.57
CA TYR A 24 26.11 8.25 0.61
C TYR A 24 24.96 7.35 0.13
N HIS A 25 24.88 7.10 -1.16
CA HIS A 25 24.06 6.03 -1.67
C HIS A 25 24.72 4.70 -1.32
N ILE A 26 24.07 3.94 -0.44
CA ILE A 26 24.54 2.67 0.07
C ILE A 26 23.64 1.59 -0.50
N VAL A 27 24.22 0.65 -1.21
CA VAL A 27 23.56 -0.55 -1.72
C VAL A 27 23.98 -1.74 -0.88
N SER A 28 23.01 -2.52 -0.43
CA SER A 28 23.21 -3.71 0.39
C SER A 28 22.48 -4.90 -0.24
N HIS A 29 23.15 -6.05 -0.25
CA HIS A 29 22.58 -7.29 -0.77
C HIS A 29 22.51 -8.33 0.33
N SER A 30 21.39 -9.05 0.37
CA SER A 30 21.14 -10.19 1.24
C SER A 30 20.25 -11.21 0.54
N HIS A 31 20.18 -12.42 1.09
CA HIS A 31 19.25 -13.46 0.64
C HIS A 31 18.33 -13.86 1.78
N GLU A 32 17.08 -14.08 1.44
CA GLU A 32 16.07 -14.56 2.38
C GLU A 32 15.42 -15.83 1.85
N ASN A 33 15.27 -16.83 2.73
CA ASN A 33 14.54 -18.05 2.42
C ASN A 33 13.16 -18.02 3.05
N ARG A 34 12.11 -17.97 2.22
CA ARG A 34 10.70 -18.03 2.66
C ARG A 34 10.00 -19.19 1.97
N GLY A 35 9.46 -20.13 2.76
CA GLY A 35 8.67 -21.25 2.21
C GLY A 35 9.41 -22.11 1.19
N GLY A 36 10.73 -22.30 1.36
CA GLY A 36 11.57 -23.09 0.45
C GLY A 36 11.97 -22.36 -0.84
N ARG A 37 11.73 -21.04 -0.94
CA ARG A 37 12.17 -20.19 -2.04
C ARG A 37 13.22 -19.19 -1.55
N THR A 38 14.25 -18.97 -2.36
CA THR A 38 15.24 -17.92 -2.12
C THR A 38 14.78 -16.63 -2.79
N PHE A 39 14.86 -15.54 -2.05
CA PHE A 39 14.64 -14.19 -2.53
C PHE A 39 15.94 -13.41 -2.41
N ASP A 40 16.28 -12.70 -3.48
CA ASP A 40 17.35 -11.72 -3.49
C ASP A 40 16.82 -10.42 -2.96
N LEU A 41 17.33 -9.98 -1.83
CA LEU A 41 16.96 -8.71 -1.21
C LEU A 41 18.03 -7.67 -1.49
N THR A 42 17.64 -6.58 -2.13
CA THR A 42 18.48 -5.39 -2.30
C THR A 42 17.88 -4.25 -1.50
N THR A 43 18.69 -3.65 -0.62
CA THR A 43 18.30 -2.45 0.12
C THR A 43 19.21 -1.29 -0.26
N GLU A 44 18.63 -0.13 -0.47
CA GLU A 44 19.30 1.09 -0.87
C GLU A 44 18.92 2.23 0.06
N THR A 45 19.89 3.07 0.44
CA THR A 45 19.62 4.30 1.20
C THR A 45 20.63 5.38 0.86
N ASP A 46 20.21 6.63 0.85
CA ASP A 46 21.09 7.80 0.76
C ASP A 46 21.17 8.58 2.09
N GLY A 47 20.66 7.98 3.16
CA GLY A 47 20.54 8.59 4.48
C GLY A 47 19.29 9.43 4.68
N LEU A 48 18.50 9.68 3.61
CA LEU A 48 17.17 10.30 3.66
C LEU A 48 16.11 9.35 3.16
N LYS A 49 16.32 8.80 1.98
CA LYS A 49 15.43 7.86 1.32
C LYS A 49 15.89 6.43 1.57
N TYR A 50 14.95 5.51 1.46
CA TYR A 50 15.22 4.08 1.61
C TYR A 50 14.38 3.31 0.60
N ARG A 51 14.98 2.31 -0.04
CA ARG A 51 14.30 1.36 -0.92
C ARG A 51 14.71 -0.05 -0.56
N ALA A 52 13.75 -0.96 -0.47
CA ALA A 52 13.99 -2.39 -0.38
C ALA A 52 13.28 -3.08 -1.55
N LYS A 53 13.99 -3.96 -2.26
CA LYS A 53 13.44 -4.83 -3.29
C LYS A 53 13.69 -6.28 -2.91
N SER A 54 12.65 -7.09 -2.93
CA SER A 54 12.71 -8.54 -2.74
C SER A 54 12.33 -9.21 -4.04
N CYS A 55 13.29 -9.88 -4.67
CA CYS A 55 13.13 -10.46 -5.99
C CYS A 55 13.27 -11.98 -5.96
N SER A 56 12.41 -12.69 -6.71
CA SER A 56 12.57 -14.11 -6.98
C SER A 56 12.20 -14.39 -8.42
N ARG A 57 13.10 -15.06 -9.16
CA ARG A 57 12.92 -15.37 -10.59
C ARG A 57 12.58 -14.15 -11.46
N GLY A 58 13.18 -12.98 -11.16
CA GLY A 58 12.94 -11.74 -11.89
C GLY A 58 11.65 -11.00 -11.54
N LEU A 59 10.83 -11.51 -10.62
CA LEU A 59 9.65 -10.83 -10.08
C LEU A 59 10.02 -10.17 -8.76
N CYS A 60 9.84 -8.86 -8.68
CA CYS A 60 10.21 -8.07 -7.51
C CYS A 60 8.99 -7.41 -6.89
N THR A 61 8.96 -7.37 -5.57
CA THR A 61 8.10 -6.47 -4.81
C THR A 61 8.97 -5.60 -3.92
N GLY A 62 8.47 -4.49 -3.40
CA GLY A 62 9.34 -3.62 -2.64
C GLY A 62 8.63 -2.73 -1.65
N PHE A 63 9.46 -2.01 -0.93
CA PHE A 63 9.10 -0.94 -0.04
C PHE A 63 9.96 0.29 -0.39
N TYR A 64 9.37 1.47 -0.35
CA TYR A 64 10.05 2.73 -0.60
C TYR A 64 9.68 3.75 0.48
N PHE A 65 10.65 4.53 0.93
CA PHE A 65 10.47 5.67 1.80
C PHE A 65 11.17 6.89 1.18
N ASP A 66 10.41 7.94 0.87
CA ASP A 66 10.94 9.13 0.18
C ASP A 66 11.59 10.16 1.11
N GLY A 67 11.65 9.87 2.40
CA GLY A 67 12.12 10.77 3.47
C GLY A 67 10.99 11.34 4.33
N ASP A 68 9.76 11.27 3.85
CA ASP A 68 8.55 11.75 4.51
C ASP A 68 7.42 10.72 4.53
N ARG A 69 7.21 9.99 3.44
CA ARG A 69 6.14 9.01 3.25
C ARG A 69 6.70 7.64 2.86
N SER A 70 5.97 6.61 3.27
CA SER A 70 6.26 5.22 3.00
C SER A 70 5.33 4.67 1.93
N PHE A 71 5.83 3.77 1.09
CA PHE A 71 5.11 3.19 -0.02
C PHE A 71 5.41 1.69 -0.12
N ASP A 72 4.40 0.88 -0.37
CA ASP A 72 4.60 -0.47 -0.90
C ASP A 72 4.68 -0.43 -2.42
N ALA A 73 5.54 -1.25 -3.02
CA ALA A 73 5.69 -1.41 -4.47
C ALA A 73 5.38 -2.85 -4.88
N ASN A 74 4.50 -3.02 -5.87
CA ASN A 74 4.11 -4.32 -6.41
C ASN A 74 5.06 -4.80 -7.51
N PHE A 75 4.70 -5.90 -8.21
CA PHE A 75 5.51 -6.50 -9.29
C PHE A 75 5.78 -5.57 -10.48
N ASN A 76 4.95 -4.57 -10.69
CA ASN A 76 5.10 -3.57 -11.73
C ASN A 76 5.80 -2.29 -11.22
N ASP A 77 6.42 -2.34 -10.06
CA ASP A 77 7.05 -1.18 -9.40
C ASP A 77 6.05 -0.02 -9.13
N THR A 78 4.76 -0.33 -9.16
CA THR A 78 3.71 0.63 -8.80
C THR A 78 3.73 0.82 -7.29
N ALA A 79 4.03 2.05 -6.86
CA ALA A 79 4.15 2.41 -5.46
C ALA A 79 2.92 3.18 -4.98
N LEU A 80 2.27 2.69 -3.92
CA LEU A 80 1.16 3.38 -3.26
C LEU A 80 1.50 3.69 -1.80
N PRO A 81 1.05 4.85 -1.28
CA PRO A 81 1.42 5.30 0.05
C PRO A 81 0.79 4.43 1.14
N LEU A 82 1.56 4.19 2.18
CA LEU A 82 1.12 3.51 3.39
C LEU A 82 0.48 4.51 4.39
N SER A 83 0.09 4.00 5.55
CA SER A 83 -0.53 4.83 6.59
C SER A 83 0.48 5.77 7.26
N ALA A 84 0.00 6.90 7.77
CA ALA A 84 0.82 7.84 8.54
C ALA A 84 1.50 7.20 9.77
N GLN A 85 0.96 6.09 10.29
CA GLN A 85 1.58 5.34 11.38
C GLN A 85 2.85 4.63 10.92
N VAL A 86 2.88 4.12 9.67
CA VAL A 86 4.09 3.53 9.05
C VAL A 86 5.10 4.63 8.77
N ASP A 87 4.66 5.78 8.26
CA ASP A 87 5.52 6.94 8.01
C ASP A 87 6.25 7.37 9.28
N GLY A 88 5.53 7.56 10.39
CA GLY A 88 6.11 7.95 11.68
C GLY A 88 7.14 6.94 12.19
N LEU A 89 6.90 5.64 11.97
CA LEU A 89 7.86 4.59 12.31
C LEU A 89 9.13 4.71 11.45
N GLN A 90 8.98 4.84 10.13
CA GLN A 90 10.11 4.91 9.21
C GLN A 90 10.96 6.19 9.41
N ILE A 91 10.32 7.33 9.67
CA ILE A 91 11.01 8.57 10.04
C ILE A 91 11.94 8.33 11.23
N THR A 92 11.46 7.62 12.27
CA THR A 92 12.27 7.35 13.47
C THR A 92 13.35 6.30 13.23
N LEU A 93 13.02 5.19 12.54
CA LEU A 93 14.02 4.17 12.20
C LEU A 93 15.16 4.77 11.37
N ARG A 94 14.84 5.58 10.37
CA ARG A 94 15.83 6.31 9.58
C ARG A 94 16.69 7.20 10.47
N ALA A 95 16.08 8.04 11.31
CA ALA A 95 16.82 8.96 12.17
C ALA A 95 17.75 8.23 13.14
N ILE A 96 17.39 7.03 13.61
CA ILE A 96 18.23 6.20 14.47
C ILE A 96 19.39 5.57 13.66
N VAL A 97 19.09 4.94 12.53
CA VAL A 97 20.08 4.21 11.73
C VAL A 97 21.07 5.17 11.05
N SER A 98 20.62 6.35 10.60
CA SER A 98 21.47 7.40 10.05
C SER A 98 22.15 8.28 11.13
N TYR A 99 21.89 8.02 12.41
CA TYR A 99 22.40 8.82 13.54
C TYR A 99 22.03 10.31 13.49
N GLU A 100 20.93 10.66 12.83
CA GLU A 100 20.45 12.03 12.75
C GLU A 100 20.15 12.65 14.14
N PHE A 101 19.72 11.82 15.10
CA PHE A 101 19.49 12.22 16.49
C PHE A 101 20.74 12.76 17.19
N THR A 102 21.94 12.52 16.65
CA THR A 102 23.19 13.08 17.16
C THR A 102 23.48 14.49 16.64
N ALA A 103 22.71 15.00 15.68
CA ALA A 103 22.93 16.32 15.11
C ALA A 103 22.64 17.42 16.15
N PRO A 104 23.47 18.50 16.21
CA PRO A 104 23.29 19.58 17.19
C PRO A 104 21.91 20.28 17.09
N ASN A 105 21.35 20.33 15.91
CA ASN A 105 20.05 20.96 15.64
C ASN A 105 18.85 20.00 15.77
N PHE A 106 19.06 18.73 16.11
CA PHE A 106 17.97 17.73 16.17
C PHE A 106 16.78 18.19 17.02
N ARG A 107 17.05 18.72 18.22
CA ARG A 107 16.02 19.27 19.12
C ARG A 107 15.41 20.57 18.61
N ILE A 108 16.19 21.39 17.90
CA ILE A 108 15.73 22.67 17.36
C ILE A 108 14.67 22.46 16.27
N ILE A 109 14.80 21.40 15.46
CA ILE A 109 13.86 21.04 14.42
C ILE A 109 12.68 20.20 14.92
N GLY A 110 12.45 20.17 16.24
CA GLY A 110 11.30 19.47 16.85
C GLY A 110 11.56 18.03 17.28
N GLY A 111 12.80 17.54 17.19
CA GLY A 111 13.17 16.21 17.67
C GLY A 111 13.19 16.13 19.20
N GLN A 112 12.71 15.05 19.76
CA GLN A 112 12.75 14.74 21.20
C GLN A 112 13.81 13.68 21.46
N LEU A 113 14.62 13.91 22.47
CA LEU A 113 15.68 13.00 22.91
C LEU A 113 15.80 13.02 24.43
N SER A 114 15.65 11.87 25.05
CA SER A 114 15.82 11.69 26.49
C SER A 114 16.52 10.39 26.82
N GLU A 115 17.29 10.39 27.90
CA GLU A 115 17.91 9.19 28.41
C GLU A 115 16.94 8.42 29.31
N ARG A 116 16.92 7.10 29.20
CA ARG A 116 16.14 6.16 30.02
C ARG A 116 17.06 5.28 30.85
N GLU A 117 16.50 4.47 31.72
CA GLU A 117 17.25 3.48 32.49
C GLU A 117 18.06 2.56 31.58
N PRO A 118 19.34 2.30 31.91
CA PRO A 118 20.20 1.45 31.11
C PRO A 118 19.66 0.02 30.98
N VAL A 119 20.00 -0.62 29.86
CA VAL A 119 19.66 -2.03 29.62
C VAL A 119 20.87 -2.91 29.93
N LEU A 120 20.67 -3.95 30.76
CA LEU A 120 21.68 -4.98 30.99
C LEU A 120 21.52 -6.10 29.97
N ARG A 121 22.63 -6.41 29.23
CA ARG A 121 22.71 -7.55 28.32
C ARG A 121 24.02 -8.28 28.59
N GLU A 122 23.96 -9.56 28.88
CA GLU A 122 25.16 -10.41 29.13
C GLU A 122 26.12 -9.79 30.16
N GLY A 123 25.59 -9.22 31.24
CA GLY A 123 26.36 -8.59 32.29
C GLY A 123 26.97 -7.22 31.95
N ARG A 124 26.71 -6.67 30.77
CA ARG A 124 27.15 -5.34 30.34
C ARG A 124 25.98 -4.34 30.35
N SER A 125 26.27 -3.11 30.78
CA SER A 125 25.30 -2.01 30.80
C SER A 125 25.36 -1.23 29.48
N TYR A 126 24.22 -1.09 28.79
CA TYR A 126 24.06 -0.30 27.58
C TYR A 126 23.21 0.94 27.86
N ARG A 127 23.52 2.05 27.18
CA ARG A 127 22.72 3.28 27.31
C ARG A 127 21.45 3.15 26.48
N ARG A 128 20.34 3.61 27.02
CA ARG A 128 19.02 3.61 26.36
C ARG A 128 18.55 5.04 26.13
N LEU A 129 18.30 5.42 24.89
CA LEU A 129 17.84 6.75 24.50
C LEU A 129 16.47 6.65 23.83
N ALA A 130 15.48 7.34 24.38
CA ALA A 130 14.18 7.54 23.76
C ALA A 130 14.32 8.65 22.70
N ILE A 131 13.93 8.35 21.46
CA ILE A 131 14.11 9.19 20.28
C ILE A 131 12.77 9.31 19.56
N ALA A 132 12.32 10.54 19.34
CA ALA A 132 11.17 10.85 18.50
C ALA A 132 11.53 12.09 17.64
N PRO A 133 11.81 11.91 16.34
CA PRO A 133 11.94 13.04 15.40
C PRO A 133 10.61 13.77 15.23
N PHE A 134 10.63 14.96 14.66
CA PHE A 134 9.40 15.63 14.24
C PHE A 134 8.58 14.70 13.31
N ARG A 135 7.28 14.51 13.59
CA ARG A 135 6.38 13.57 12.95
C ARG A 135 6.74 12.08 13.09
N GLY A 136 7.84 11.74 13.75
CA GLY A 136 8.25 10.37 13.99
C GLY A 136 7.58 9.73 15.20
N SER A 137 7.54 8.39 15.21
CA SER A 137 7.11 7.60 16.37
C SER A 137 8.19 7.60 17.46
N LEU A 138 7.80 7.37 18.69
CA LEU A 138 8.76 7.20 19.81
C LEU A 138 9.37 5.79 19.76
N LEU A 139 10.69 5.71 19.63
CA LEU A 139 11.46 4.48 19.73
C LEU A 139 12.65 4.67 20.67
N ASP A 140 13.16 3.58 21.22
CA ASP A 140 14.36 3.56 22.04
C ASP A 140 15.54 2.99 21.27
N ALA A 141 16.63 3.75 21.16
CA ALA A 141 17.92 3.25 20.68
C ALA A 141 18.77 2.76 21.83
N ILE A 142 19.35 1.59 21.67
CA ILE A 142 20.30 0.99 22.61
C ILE A 142 21.71 1.22 22.08
N LEU A 143 22.53 1.92 22.86
CA LEU A 143 23.87 2.32 22.43
C LEU A 143 24.96 1.61 23.24
N GLU A 144 26.01 1.20 22.54
CA GLU A 144 27.24 0.69 23.15
C GLU A 144 27.95 1.86 23.90
N PRO A 145 28.27 1.73 25.20
CA PRO A 145 28.69 2.88 26.02
C PRO A 145 30.04 3.48 25.61
N LYS A 146 30.96 2.68 25.04
CA LYS A 146 32.28 3.14 24.65
C LYS A 146 32.30 3.85 23.30
N SER A 147 31.73 3.24 22.27
CA SER A 147 31.69 3.78 20.92
C SER A 147 30.49 4.71 20.68
N GLY A 148 29.36 4.48 21.35
CA GLY A 148 28.09 5.13 21.06
C GLY A 148 27.36 4.54 19.84
N LEU A 149 27.86 3.43 19.25
CA LEU A 149 27.16 2.77 18.17
C LEU A 149 25.81 2.22 18.62
N VAL A 150 24.78 2.38 17.78
CA VAL A 150 23.48 1.77 18.00
C VAL A 150 23.58 0.27 17.77
N VAL A 151 23.27 -0.51 18.81
CA VAL A 151 23.31 -1.97 18.81
C VAL A 151 21.91 -2.58 18.95
N GLY A 152 20.89 -1.75 19.09
CA GLY A 152 19.51 -2.20 19.14
C GLY A 152 18.52 -1.07 19.04
N ILE A 153 17.30 -1.41 18.63
CA ILE A 153 16.14 -0.51 18.56
C ILE A 153 14.96 -1.25 19.20
N VAL A 154 14.30 -0.63 20.16
CA VAL A 154 13.21 -1.24 20.94
C VAL A 154 11.96 -0.40 20.86
N SER A 155 10.81 -1.06 20.77
CA SER A 155 9.51 -0.46 20.97
C SER A 155 8.76 -1.26 22.04
N ASP A 156 8.60 -0.68 23.23
CA ASP A 156 7.84 -1.31 24.31
C ASP A 156 6.35 -1.42 23.94
N GLU A 157 5.81 -0.40 23.27
CA GLU A 157 4.42 -0.37 22.82
C GLU A 157 4.10 -1.50 21.82
N ARG A 158 4.99 -1.69 20.83
CA ARG A 158 4.81 -2.69 19.78
C ARG A 158 5.41 -4.06 20.11
N LYS A 159 6.05 -4.20 21.27
CA LYS A 159 6.67 -5.44 21.77
C LYS A 159 7.67 -6.06 20.78
N TYR A 160 8.49 -5.23 20.12
CA TYR A 160 9.60 -5.72 19.32
C TYR A 160 10.95 -5.15 19.78
N ALA A 161 12.01 -5.91 19.56
CA ALA A 161 13.38 -5.51 19.78
C ALA A 161 14.23 -5.94 18.58
N PHE A 162 14.77 -4.98 17.85
CA PHE A 162 15.82 -5.23 16.87
C PHE A 162 17.19 -5.21 17.54
N GLU A 163 18.02 -6.15 17.15
CA GLU A 163 19.45 -6.15 17.48
C GLU A 163 20.24 -5.92 16.21
N LEU A 164 21.16 -4.97 16.26
CA LEU A 164 22.04 -4.58 15.16
C LEU A 164 23.43 -5.13 15.45
N ARG A 165 23.75 -6.28 14.86
CA ARG A 165 24.95 -7.07 15.15
C ARG A 165 25.98 -6.93 14.05
N ASP A 166 27.22 -7.38 14.31
CA ASP A 166 28.31 -7.45 13.34
C ASP A 166 28.57 -6.10 12.65
N GLN A 167 28.88 -5.08 13.45
CA GLN A 167 29.15 -3.71 13.01
C GLN A 167 30.47 -3.64 12.21
N ARG A 168 30.39 -3.28 10.93
CA ARG A 168 31.57 -3.18 10.05
C ARG A 168 31.61 -1.83 9.34
N LYS A 169 32.81 -1.39 8.97
CA LYS A 169 32.96 -0.20 8.10
C LYS A 169 32.68 -0.55 6.65
N VAL A 170 31.81 0.23 6.02
CA VAL A 170 31.56 0.21 4.59
C VAL A 170 32.46 1.24 3.93
N ASP A 171 33.33 0.79 3.01
CA ASP A 171 34.30 1.59 2.28
C ASP A 171 35.15 2.54 3.19
N GLY A 172 35.40 2.11 4.43
CA GLY A 172 36.18 2.87 5.41
C GLY A 172 35.47 4.14 5.96
N LYS A 173 34.28 4.50 5.48
CA LYS A 173 33.62 5.77 5.75
C LYS A 173 32.54 5.68 6.84
N ILE A 174 31.66 4.69 6.75
CA ILE A 174 30.51 4.55 7.66
C ILE A 174 30.49 3.17 8.30
N THR A 175 29.92 3.08 9.51
CA THR A 175 29.78 1.81 10.23
C THR A 175 28.31 1.38 10.19
N LEU A 176 28.03 0.19 9.66
CA LEU A 176 26.69 -0.38 9.56
C LEU A 176 26.67 -1.83 10.09
N PRO A 177 25.49 -2.30 10.60
CA PRO A 177 25.33 -3.69 10.98
C PRO A 177 25.32 -4.61 9.75
N TYR A 178 25.89 -5.78 9.84
CA TYR A 178 25.83 -6.82 8.81
C TYR A 178 24.84 -7.94 9.18
N GLU A 179 24.30 -7.92 10.41
CA GLU A 179 23.25 -8.82 10.84
C GLU A 179 22.19 -8.04 11.63
N ILE A 180 20.93 -8.31 11.30
CA ILE A 180 19.77 -7.78 12.04
C ILE A 180 19.01 -8.96 12.61
N ALA A 181 18.74 -8.94 13.92
CA ALA A 181 17.87 -9.89 14.59
C ALA A 181 16.63 -9.19 15.13
N LEU A 182 15.48 -9.84 15.05
CA LEU A 182 14.21 -9.41 15.64
C LEU A 182 13.84 -10.37 16.77
N ASN A 183 13.69 -9.84 17.98
CA ASN A 183 13.39 -10.62 19.18
C ASN A 183 14.34 -11.85 19.34
N GLY A 184 15.62 -11.64 19.07
CA GLY A 184 16.68 -12.67 19.16
C GLY A 184 16.84 -13.54 17.91
N THR A 185 15.87 -13.58 17.00
CA THR A 185 15.95 -14.36 15.76
C THR A 185 16.56 -13.52 14.65
N VAL A 186 17.60 -14.03 13.99
CA VAL A 186 18.22 -13.36 12.84
C VAL A 186 17.22 -13.34 11.69
N VAL A 187 16.86 -12.13 11.25
CA VAL A 187 15.92 -11.88 10.15
C VAL A 187 16.63 -11.45 8.88
N GLU A 188 17.85 -10.89 8.99
CA GLU A 188 18.60 -10.44 7.83
C GLU A 188 20.11 -10.57 8.06
N ARG A 189 20.83 -11.04 7.05
CA ARG A 189 22.30 -11.05 6.96
C ARG A 189 22.72 -10.45 5.64
N PHE A 190 23.48 -9.36 5.71
CA PHE A 190 24.01 -8.69 4.53
C PHE A 190 25.31 -9.35 4.09
N GLU A 191 25.34 -9.82 2.86
CA GLU A 191 26.54 -10.40 2.25
C GLU A 191 27.49 -9.30 1.79
N ARG A 192 26.93 -8.24 1.22
CA ARG A 192 27.68 -7.11 0.69
C ARG A 192 26.96 -5.79 1.02
N ARG A 193 27.77 -4.79 1.37
CA ARG A 193 27.38 -3.38 1.44
C ARG A 193 28.44 -2.54 0.77
N ALA A 194 28.04 -1.61 -0.09
CA ALA A 194 28.94 -0.73 -0.84
C ALA A 194 28.36 0.67 -0.94
N ILE A 195 29.24 1.67 -1.05
CA ILE A 195 28.88 3.04 -1.42
C ILE A 195 28.92 3.14 -2.94
N GLU A 196 27.82 3.56 -3.55
CA GLU A 196 27.71 3.76 -4.98
C GLU A 196 27.60 5.24 -5.32
N ASN A 197 27.97 5.60 -6.57
CA ASN A 197 27.92 6.98 -7.05
C ASN A 197 26.65 7.29 -7.86
N THR A 198 25.75 6.32 -7.99
CA THR A 198 24.45 6.48 -8.65
C THR A 198 23.43 7.02 -7.65
N PRO A 199 22.42 7.82 -8.07
CA PRO A 199 21.34 8.19 -7.19
C PRO A 199 20.44 6.99 -6.88
N LEU A 200 19.79 7.00 -5.72
CA LEU A 200 18.73 6.05 -5.38
C LEU A 200 17.54 6.28 -6.33
N GLU A 201 17.13 5.20 -7.02
CA GLU A 201 16.01 5.25 -7.94
C GLU A 201 14.66 5.15 -7.21
N GLU A 202 13.73 6.01 -7.59
CA GLU A 202 12.35 5.95 -7.09
C GLU A 202 11.52 4.95 -7.89
N PRO A 203 10.50 4.30 -7.27
CA PRO A 203 9.58 3.45 -8.02
C PRO A 203 8.78 4.29 -9.02
N VAL A 204 8.70 3.85 -10.27
CA VAL A 204 8.01 4.59 -11.34
C VAL A 204 6.61 4.06 -11.57
N GLY A 205 6.42 2.75 -11.49
CA GLY A 205 5.17 2.07 -11.85
C GLY A 205 4.85 2.12 -13.34
N LEU A 206 3.61 1.80 -13.68
CA LEU A 206 3.13 1.86 -15.05
C LEU A 206 2.65 3.28 -15.39
N VAL A 207 3.37 3.95 -16.28
CA VAL A 207 3.00 5.30 -16.77
C VAL A 207 2.31 5.16 -18.11
N PRO A 208 0.98 5.37 -18.20
CA PRO A 208 0.29 5.31 -19.49
C PRO A 208 0.66 6.50 -20.38
N THR A 209 0.73 6.25 -21.69
CA THR A 209 0.80 7.29 -22.70
C THR A 209 -0.60 7.57 -23.26
N PHE A 210 -0.84 8.79 -23.69
CA PHE A 210 -2.15 9.21 -24.19
C PHE A 210 -2.04 9.75 -25.62
N ALA A 211 -2.87 9.20 -26.51
CA ALA A 211 -2.96 9.66 -27.89
C ALA A 211 -4.04 10.76 -28.03
N GLY A 212 -3.80 11.92 -27.42
CA GLY A 212 -4.74 13.05 -27.42
C GLY A 212 -5.29 13.39 -26.03
N GLY A 213 -6.43 14.07 -25.98
CA GLY A 213 -7.12 14.44 -24.74
C GLY A 213 -7.83 13.26 -24.06
N PRO A 214 -8.46 13.48 -22.88
CA PRO A 214 -9.27 12.47 -22.22
C PRO A 214 -10.37 11.93 -23.15
N GLU A 215 -10.54 10.62 -23.18
CA GLU A 215 -11.59 9.94 -23.94
C GLU A 215 -12.60 9.31 -23.01
N THR A 216 -13.89 9.46 -23.33
CA THR A 216 -14.98 8.81 -22.61
C THR A 216 -15.40 7.55 -23.34
N ILE A 217 -15.34 6.43 -22.66
CA ILE A 217 -15.57 5.09 -23.19
C ILE A 217 -16.86 4.55 -22.60
N ALA A 218 -17.75 4.03 -23.45
CA ALA A 218 -18.96 3.36 -22.97
C ALA A 218 -18.62 2.05 -22.27
N MET A 219 -19.26 1.78 -21.13
CA MET A 219 -19.15 0.48 -20.48
C MET A 219 -19.77 -0.61 -21.33
N THR A 220 -19.18 -1.80 -21.30
CA THR A 220 -19.69 -2.99 -21.94
C THR A 220 -20.89 -3.51 -21.18
N LYS A 221 -22.02 -3.69 -21.86
CA LYS A 221 -23.19 -4.32 -21.24
C LYS A 221 -22.93 -5.82 -21.08
N LEU A 222 -22.83 -6.27 -19.86
CA LEU A 222 -22.65 -7.69 -19.54
C LEU A 222 -23.97 -8.46 -19.75
N VAL A 223 -23.86 -9.77 -20.03
CA VAL A 223 -25.02 -10.66 -20.17
C VAL A 223 -25.79 -10.77 -18.86
N ARG A 224 -25.10 -10.83 -17.74
CA ARG A 224 -25.68 -10.71 -16.39
C ARG A 224 -25.87 -9.25 -16.02
N ALA A 225 -26.92 -8.94 -15.27
CA ALA A 225 -27.08 -7.61 -14.71
C ALA A 225 -25.93 -7.34 -13.72
N SER A 226 -25.16 -6.30 -13.97
CA SER A 226 -23.99 -5.94 -13.17
C SER A 226 -23.70 -4.45 -13.33
N GLU A 227 -23.32 -3.81 -12.24
CA GLU A 227 -22.82 -2.43 -12.22
C GLU A 227 -21.29 -2.35 -12.30
N GLN A 228 -20.60 -3.48 -12.51
CA GLN A 228 -19.13 -3.49 -12.63
C GLN A 228 -18.67 -2.68 -13.86
N PRO A 229 -17.63 -1.83 -13.71
CA PRO A 229 -17.14 -0.96 -14.79
C PRO A 229 -16.27 -1.75 -15.77
N VAL A 230 -16.91 -2.48 -16.68
CA VAL A 230 -16.25 -3.23 -17.75
C VAL A 230 -16.23 -2.39 -19.02
N VAL A 231 -15.05 -2.28 -19.65
CA VAL A 231 -14.83 -1.51 -20.88
C VAL A 231 -14.13 -2.33 -21.96
N PRO A 232 -14.34 -2.02 -23.25
CA PRO A 232 -13.56 -2.64 -24.30
C PRO A 232 -12.10 -2.17 -24.23
N CYS A 233 -11.18 -3.08 -24.43
CA CYS A 233 -9.74 -2.83 -24.44
C CYS A 233 -9.03 -3.72 -25.47
N SER A 234 -7.72 -3.51 -25.67
CA SER A 234 -6.91 -4.39 -26.49
C SER A 234 -5.55 -4.66 -25.86
N ILE A 235 -5.05 -5.89 -25.96
CA ILE A 235 -3.77 -6.34 -25.46
C ILE A 235 -3.11 -7.28 -26.46
N GLY A 236 -1.88 -6.97 -26.88
CA GLY A 236 -1.18 -7.77 -27.89
C GLY A 236 -1.93 -7.90 -29.22
N GLY A 237 -2.78 -6.93 -29.59
CA GLY A 237 -3.62 -6.97 -30.78
C GLY A 237 -4.97 -7.66 -30.61
N GLU A 238 -5.20 -8.34 -29.49
CA GLU A 238 -6.47 -8.98 -29.17
C GLU A 238 -7.45 -7.99 -28.57
N ARG A 239 -8.69 -7.96 -29.08
CA ARG A 239 -9.81 -7.19 -28.48
C ARG A 239 -10.47 -8.02 -27.41
N VAL A 240 -10.56 -7.46 -26.21
CA VAL A 240 -11.07 -8.13 -25.02
C VAL A 240 -11.86 -7.13 -24.15
N ASN A 241 -12.47 -7.61 -23.10
CA ASN A 241 -13.10 -6.78 -22.07
C ASN A 241 -12.20 -6.66 -20.84
N CYS A 242 -12.05 -5.43 -20.36
CA CYS A 242 -11.30 -5.11 -19.16
C CYS A 242 -12.25 -4.64 -18.03
N LEU A 243 -12.18 -5.26 -16.88
CA LEU A 243 -12.80 -4.78 -15.64
C LEU A 243 -11.86 -3.76 -14.99
N LEU A 244 -12.35 -2.59 -14.63
CA LEU A 244 -11.67 -1.63 -13.77
C LEU A 244 -12.02 -1.96 -12.32
N ASP A 245 -11.08 -2.57 -11.60
CA ASP A 245 -11.31 -3.18 -10.29
C ASP A 245 -10.36 -2.60 -9.24
N THR A 246 -10.85 -1.66 -8.44
CA THR A 246 -10.06 -1.06 -7.36
C THR A 246 -9.79 -2.02 -6.20
N GLY A 247 -10.48 -3.16 -6.13
CA GLY A 247 -10.24 -4.26 -5.20
C GLY A 247 -9.07 -5.18 -5.63
N ASN A 248 -8.48 -4.96 -6.81
CA ASN A 248 -7.33 -5.72 -7.29
C ASN A 248 -6.01 -4.98 -7.05
N SER A 249 -5.06 -5.61 -6.37
CA SER A 249 -3.76 -5.01 -6.00
C SER A 249 -2.78 -4.75 -7.15
N GLY A 250 -3.09 -5.22 -8.37
CA GLY A 250 -2.21 -5.09 -9.54
C GLY A 250 -2.98 -5.28 -10.84
N LEU A 251 -2.41 -6.04 -11.76
CA LEU A 251 -3.06 -6.46 -13.00
C LEU A 251 -3.30 -7.96 -12.99
N SER A 252 -4.44 -8.38 -13.54
CA SER A 252 -4.73 -9.80 -13.72
C SER A 252 -5.30 -10.07 -15.12
N MET A 253 -5.14 -11.29 -15.62
CA MET A 253 -5.73 -11.73 -16.89
C MET A 253 -6.23 -13.18 -16.82
N SER A 254 -7.15 -13.53 -17.69
CA SER A 254 -7.63 -14.90 -17.79
C SER A 254 -6.53 -15.84 -18.32
N LEU A 255 -6.56 -17.10 -17.88
CA LEU A 255 -5.67 -18.14 -18.40
C LEU A 255 -5.84 -18.28 -19.92
N GLU A 256 -7.07 -18.26 -20.40
CA GLU A 256 -7.37 -18.41 -21.82
C GLU A 256 -6.79 -17.28 -22.68
N LEU A 257 -6.77 -16.05 -22.15
CA LEU A 257 -6.12 -14.94 -22.83
C LEU A 257 -4.61 -15.10 -22.84
N ALA A 258 -4.00 -15.53 -21.73
CA ALA A 258 -2.56 -15.80 -21.68
C ALA A 258 -2.15 -16.90 -22.68
N GLU A 259 -2.93 -17.98 -22.79
CA GLU A 259 -2.73 -19.05 -23.77
C GLU A 259 -2.89 -18.53 -25.22
N LYS A 260 -3.93 -17.74 -25.49
CA LYS A 260 -4.18 -17.13 -26.80
C LYS A 260 -3.02 -16.22 -27.25
N LEU A 261 -2.46 -15.47 -26.32
CA LEU A 261 -1.29 -14.61 -26.52
C LEU A 261 0.03 -15.41 -26.52
N ARG A 262 0.00 -16.72 -26.21
CA ARG A 262 1.16 -17.61 -26.11
C ARG A 262 2.22 -17.09 -25.14
N ILE A 263 1.77 -16.63 -23.98
CA ILE A 263 2.63 -16.09 -22.93
C ILE A 263 2.84 -17.14 -21.85
N GLU A 264 4.10 -17.47 -21.57
CA GLU A 264 4.47 -18.48 -20.56
C GLU A 264 4.62 -17.85 -19.18
N PRO A 265 4.17 -18.55 -18.12
CA PRO A 265 4.37 -18.08 -16.74
C PRO A 265 5.86 -17.97 -16.37
N ARG A 266 6.27 -16.83 -15.85
CA ARG A 266 7.64 -16.57 -15.36
C ARG A 266 7.85 -17.05 -13.92
N GLY A 267 6.77 -17.17 -13.16
CA GLY A 267 6.78 -17.55 -11.76
C GLY A 267 5.38 -17.88 -11.26
N GLY A 268 5.25 -18.08 -9.97
CA GLY A 268 3.98 -18.31 -9.31
C GLY A 268 3.80 -17.36 -8.14
N ALA A 269 2.59 -16.88 -7.96
CA ALA A 269 2.16 -16.11 -6.81
C ALA A 269 1.16 -16.91 -5.99
N PHE A 270 1.19 -16.66 -4.70
CA PHE A 270 0.10 -17.05 -3.82
C PHE A 270 -0.90 -15.90 -3.80
N ASN A 271 -2.06 -16.11 -4.38
CA ASN A 271 -3.10 -15.10 -4.44
C ASN A 271 -4.17 -15.35 -3.38
N VAL A 272 -4.70 -14.25 -2.84
CA VAL A 272 -5.81 -14.26 -1.90
C VAL A 272 -6.91 -13.42 -2.51
N SER A 273 -8.02 -14.05 -2.87
CA SER A 273 -9.24 -13.36 -3.27
C SER A 273 -10.19 -13.22 -2.07
N GLY A 274 -11.28 -12.49 -2.25
CA GLY A 274 -12.31 -12.34 -1.23
C GLY A 274 -12.82 -13.68 -0.66
N LEU A 275 -12.88 -14.72 -1.46
CA LEU A 275 -13.49 -16.01 -1.11
C LEU A 275 -12.53 -17.22 -1.15
N GLY A 276 -11.24 -17.02 -1.44
CA GLY A 276 -10.32 -18.15 -1.51
C GLY A 276 -8.84 -17.79 -1.61
N LYS A 277 -8.00 -18.82 -1.46
CA LYS A 277 -6.56 -18.74 -1.64
C LYS A 277 -6.14 -19.76 -2.69
N TYR A 278 -5.31 -19.35 -3.63
CA TYR A 278 -4.81 -20.25 -4.68
C TYR A 278 -3.42 -19.82 -5.17
N VAL A 279 -2.71 -20.79 -5.71
CA VAL A 279 -1.43 -20.55 -6.38
C VAL A 279 -1.70 -20.35 -7.87
N THR A 280 -1.12 -19.31 -8.43
CA THR A 280 -1.30 -18.97 -9.84
C THR A 280 0.01 -18.55 -10.49
N GLY A 281 0.04 -18.50 -11.82
CA GLY A 281 1.17 -17.99 -12.60
C GLY A 281 1.21 -16.47 -12.64
N ILE A 282 2.41 -15.92 -12.87
CA ILE A 282 2.62 -14.52 -13.25
C ILE A 282 3.21 -14.53 -14.66
N VAL A 283 2.64 -13.71 -15.54
CA VAL A 283 3.04 -13.58 -16.95
C VAL A 283 3.41 -12.14 -17.26
N HIS A 284 4.37 -11.94 -18.15
CA HIS A 284 4.64 -10.63 -18.74
C HIS A 284 3.84 -10.46 -20.02
N ALA A 285 2.86 -9.59 -20.01
CA ALA A 285 2.02 -9.33 -21.18
C ALA A 285 2.45 -8.07 -21.93
N PRO A 286 2.14 -7.98 -23.25
CA PRO A 286 2.41 -6.78 -24.04
C PRO A 286 1.56 -5.59 -23.58
N ALA A 287 1.78 -4.43 -24.23
CA ALA A 287 1.05 -3.20 -23.94
C ALA A 287 -0.47 -3.40 -24.04
N LEU A 288 -1.18 -2.76 -23.11
CA LEU A 288 -2.64 -2.71 -23.04
C LEU A 288 -3.12 -1.32 -23.48
N THR A 289 -4.15 -1.25 -24.32
CA THR A 289 -4.78 0.00 -24.74
C THR A 289 -6.25 0.04 -24.36
N ILE A 290 -6.68 1.15 -23.76
CA ILE A 290 -8.06 1.45 -23.41
C ILE A 290 -8.38 2.83 -23.94
N GLY A 291 -9.25 2.92 -24.95
CA GLY A 291 -9.46 4.18 -25.66
C GLY A 291 -8.13 4.76 -26.17
N ASN A 292 -7.82 5.99 -25.77
CA ASN A 292 -6.57 6.66 -26.10
C ASN A 292 -5.42 6.47 -25.10
N ALA A 293 -5.63 5.75 -24.01
CA ALA A 293 -4.62 5.43 -23.01
C ALA A 293 -3.93 4.10 -23.33
N THR A 294 -2.60 4.10 -23.42
CA THR A 294 -1.79 2.90 -23.64
C THR A 294 -0.85 2.70 -22.45
N TYR A 295 -1.03 1.61 -21.73
CA TYR A 295 -0.15 1.15 -20.66
C TYR A 295 0.98 0.29 -21.25
N PRO A 296 2.23 0.41 -20.78
CA PRO A 296 3.33 -0.41 -21.27
C PRO A 296 3.13 -1.88 -20.92
N GLY A 297 3.95 -2.76 -21.51
CA GLY A 297 3.99 -4.17 -21.14
C GLY A 297 4.29 -4.35 -19.66
N ALA A 298 3.60 -5.30 -19.01
CA ALA A 298 3.56 -5.43 -17.56
C ALA A 298 3.39 -6.88 -17.08
N GLU A 299 3.58 -7.08 -15.78
CA GLU A 299 3.32 -8.35 -15.09
C GLU A 299 1.83 -8.46 -14.73
N TYR A 300 1.24 -9.59 -15.07
CA TYR A 300 -0.15 -9.94 -14.77
C TYR A 300 -0.22 -11.23 -13.97
N VAL A 301 -1.08 -11.25 -12.96
CA VAL A 301 -1.48 -12.48 -12.27
C VAL A 301 -2.49 -13.23 -13.15
N VAL A 302 -2.25 -14.52 -13.42
CA VAL A 302 -3.16 -15.34 -14.22
C VAL A 302 -4.31 -15.82 -13.33
N LEU A 303 -5.55 -15.54 -13.74
CA LEU A 303 -6.75 -16.00 -13.05
C LEU A 303 -7.47 -17.05 -13.88
N HIS A 304 -8.00 -18.07 -13.21
CA HIS A 304 -8.89 -19.03 -13.81
C HIS A 304 -10.33 -18.52 -13.77
N ASP A 305 -11.15 -19.00 -14.70
CA ASP A 305 -12.61 -18.85 -14.69
C ASP A 305 -13.15 -17.40 -14.74
N LEU A 306 -12.47 -16.49 -15.46
CA LEU A 306 -12.99 -15.13 -15.69
C LEU A 306 -14.12 -15.04 -16.74
N ARG A 307 -14.19 -15.98 -17.67
CA ARG A 307 -15.19 -15.99 -18.76
C ARG A 307 -16.64 -15.89 -18.31
N PRO A 308 -17.09 -16.59 -17.24
CA PRO A 308 -18.45 -16.46 -16.75
C PRO A 308 -18.83 -15.03 -16.35
N TYR A 309 -17.84 -14.19 -16.02
CA TYR A 309 -18.05 -12.80 -15.62
C TYR A 309 -18.08 -11.84 -16.81
N GLY A 310 -17.63 -12.26 -18.01
CA GLY A 310 -17.70 -11.46 -19.24
C GLY A 310 -16.53 -10.54 -19.49
N TYR A 311 -15.40 -10.72 -18.81
CA TYR A 311 -14.15 -10.00 -19.03
C TYR A 311 -12.94 -10.95 -19.02
N ASP A 312 -11.83 -10.51 -19.63
CA ASP A 312 -10.59 -11.29 -19.76
C ASP A 312 -9.43 -10.65 -18.97
N VAL A 313 -9.53 -9.37 -18.63
CA VAL A 313 -8.50 -8.60 -17.93
C VAL A 313 -9.12 -7.88 -16.75
N VAL A 314 -8.40 -7.86 -15.62
CA VAL A 314 -8.76 -7.11 -14.42
C VAL A 314 -7.68 -6.08 -14.16
N LEU A 315 -8.07 -4.82 -14.12
CA LEU A 315 -7.19 -3.66 -14.01
C LEU A 315 -7.34 -3.04 -12.62
N GLY A 316 -6.35 -3.31 -11.78
CA GLY A 316 -6.31 -2.80 -10.41
C GLY A 316 -5.37 -1.61 -10.24
N ALA A 317 -4.69 -1.58 -9.10
CA ALA A 317 -3.87 -0.47 -8.64
C ALA A 317 -2.91 0.10 -9.70
N ASP A 318 -2.31 -0.75 -10.54
CA ASP A 318 -1.39 -0.35 -11.61
C ASP A 318 -2.04 0.59 -12.63
N ALA A 319 -3.31 0.38 -12.94
CA ALA A 319 -4.05 1.20 -13.90
C ALA A 319 -4.47 2.55 -13.32
N PHE A 320 -4.66 2.62 -12.01
CA PHE A 320 -5.13 3.83 -11.32
C PHE A 320 -3.98 4.71 -10.80
N ALA A 321 -2.81 4.15 -10.50
CA ALA A 321 -1.74 4.86 -9.79
C ALA A 321 -1.21 6.10 -10.52
N ARG A 322 -1.16 6.08 -11.87
CA ARG A 322 -0.62 7.17 -12.71
C ARG A 322 -1.66 7.77 -13.67
N ALA A 323 -2.92 7.41 -13.50
CA ALA A 323 -4.04 7.95 -14.24
C ALA A 323 -5.11 8.51 -13.30
N ARG A 324 -5.89 9.44 -13.80
CA ARG A 324 -7.13 9.89 -13.18
C ARG A 324 -8.28 9.18 -13.88
N VAL A 325 -8.96 8.30 -13.16
CA VAL A 325 -10.02 7.44 -13.72
C VAL A 325 -11.36 7.87 -13.17
N THR A 326 -12.27 8.29 -14.04
CA THR A 326 -13.65 8.60 -13.68
C THR A 326 -14.56 7.48 -14.16
N ILE A 327 -15.27 6.85 -13.24
CA ILE A 327 -16.34 5.90 -13.50
C ILE A 327 -17.67 6.62 -13.26
N ASP A 328 -18.36 6.96 -14.35
CA ASP A 328 -19.68 7.60 -14.31
C ASP A 328 -20.75 6.50 -14.44
N TYR A 329 -21.11 5.93 -13.30
CA TYR A 329 -22.10 4.85 -13.24
C TYR A 329 -23.45 5.27 -13.82
N PRO A 330 -24.00 6.46 -13.47
CA PRO A 330 -25.25 6.91 -14.05
C PRO A 330 -25.28 6.99 -15.57
N LYS A 331 -24.12 7.32 -16.19
CA LYS A 331 -24.01 7.39 -17.66
C LYS A 331 -23.44 6.13 -18.30
N HIS A 332 -23.07 5.13 -17.49
CA HIS A 332 -22.38 3.92 -17.92
C HIS A 332 -21.15 4.22 -18.80
N THR A 333 -20.28 5.13 -18.32
CA THR A 333 -19.07 5.52 -19.03
C THR A 333 -17.85 5.56 -18.11
N VAL A 334 -16.68 5.37 -18.72
CA VAL A 334 -15.38 5.52 -18.06
C VAL A 334 -14.58 6.56 -18.82
N THR A 335 -13.92 7.45 -18.09
CA THR A 335 -12.94 8.39 -18.66
C THR A 335 -11.59 8.17 -18.00
N ILE A 336 -10.54 7.98 -18.82
CA ILE A 336 -9.17 7.84 -18.35
C ILE A 336 -8.38 9.07 -18.83
N ALA A 337 -7.76 9.76 -17.89
CA ALA A 337 -7.00 10.98 -18.15
C ALA A 337 -5.62 10.91 -17.47
N PRO A 338 -4.63 11.70 -17.93
CA PRO A 338 -3.36 11.82 -17.21
C PRO A 338 -3.61 12.33 -15.78
N SER A 339 -2.94 11.73 -14.81
CA SER A 339 -2.81 12.34 -13.48
C SER A 339 -1.80 13.47 -13.61
N GLY A 340 -2.27 14.72 -13.68
CA GLY A 340 -1.41 15.90 -13.81
C GLY A 340 -0.44 16.04 -12.62
N PRO A 341 0.58 16.93 -12.73
CA PRO A 341 1.53 17.16 -11.65
C PRO A 341 0.81 17.67 -10.39
N ILE A 342 1.29 17.26 -9.21
CA ILE A 342 0.83 17.79 -7.93
C ILE A 342 1.32 19.23 -7.80
N GLY A 343 0.43 20.16 -7.49
CA GLY A 343 0.72 21.58 -7.39
C GLY A 343 0.09 22.26 -6.16
N PRO A 344 0.32 23.56 -5.96
CA PRO A 344 -0.23 24.30 -4.81
C PRO A 344 -1.77 24.23 -4.68
N SER A 345 -2.50 24.09 -5.79
CA SER A 345 -3.95 23.90 -5.78
C SER A 345 -4.41 22.61 -5.11
N ASP A 346 -3.55 21.59 -5.04
CA ASP A 346 -3.87 20.31 -4.41
C ASP A 346 -3.88 20.36 -2.89
N LEU A 347 -3.34 21.45 -2.30
CA LEU A 347 -3.47 21.77 -0.87
C LEU A 347 -4.91 22.10 -0.48
N PHE A 348 -5.74 22.46 -1.45
CA PHE A 348 -7.15 22.81 -1.27
C PHE A 348 -7.99 21.89 -2.16
N PRO A 349 -8.27 20.63 -1.72
CA PRO A 349 -9.04 19.70 -2.50
C PRO A 349 -10.45 20.24 -2.77
N PRO A 350 -11.12 19.80 -3.87
CA PRO A 350 -12.51 20.12 -4.11
C PRO A 350 -13.40 19.71 -2.92
N SER A 351 -14.51 20.41 -2.71
CA SER A 351 -15.44 20.13 -1.60
C SER A 351 -16.03 18.73 -1.64
N ASN A 352 -16.16 18.14 -2.84
CA ASN A 352 -16.62 16.77 -3.05
C ASN A 352 -15.50 15.72 -2.98
N ALA A 353 -14.31 16.08 -2.54
CA ALA A 353 -13.19 15.15 -2.40
C ALA A 353 -13.29 14.36 -1.10
N VAL A 354 -13.04 13.06 -1.20
CA VAL A 354 -12.94 12.13 -0.08
C VAL A 354 -11.51 11.60 -0.02
N ALA A 355 -10.85 11.74 1.12
CA ALA A 355 -9.51 11.22 1.31
C ALA A 355 -9.51 9.68 1.32
N ILE A 356 -8.49 9.09 0.70
CA ILE A 356 -8.21 7.66 0.74
C ILE A 356 -6.81 7.39 1.27
N SER A 357 -6.67 6.26 1.90
CA SER A 357 -5.39 5.59 2.20
C SER A 357 -5.36 4.25 1.47
N PHE A 358 -4.26 3.52 1.54
CA PHE A 358 -4.16 2.23 0.88
C PHE A 358 -3.77 1.14 1.88
N GLU A 359 -4.36 -0.04 1.70
CA GLU A 359 -4.01 -1.27 2.39
C GLU A 359 -3.90 -2.37 1.34
N ASN A 360 -2.72 -2.98 1.21
CA ASN A 360 -2.42 -3.95 0.14
C ASN A 360 -2.78 -3.44 -1.27
N PHE A 361 -2.50 -2.17 -1.56
CA PHE A 361 -2.83 -1.47 -2.82
C PHE A 361 -4.32 -1.17 -3.03
N ILE A 362 -5.19 -1.55 -2.11
CA ILE A 362 -6.63 -1.31 -2.17
C ILE A 362 -6.97 0.03 -1.50
N PRO A 363 -7.75 0.92 -2.12
CA PRO A 363 -8.12 2.20 -1.53
C PRO A 363 -9.09 2.00 -0.36
N ILE A 364 -8.76 2.60 0.77
CA ILE A 364 -9.56 2.58 1.99
C ILE A 364 -10.03 3.99 2.29
N THR A 365 -11.30 4.14 2.62
CA THR A 365 -11.84 5.39 3.14
C THR A 365 -12.70 5.15 4.37
N THR A 366 -12.92 6.19 5.17
CA THR A 366 -13.83 6.11 6.32
C THR A 366 -15.21 6.51 5.90
N VAL A 367 -16.18 5.62 6.08
CA VAL A 367 -17.60 5.90 5.92
C VAL A 367 -18.30 5.88 7.28
N ARG A 368 -19.44 6.56 7.38
CA ARG A 368 -20.25 6.54 8.58
C ARG A 368 -21.47 5.65 8.37
N LEU A 369 -21.48 4.50 9.06
CA LEU A 369 -22.59 3.55 9.10
C LEU A 369 -23.45 3.86 10.32
N GLY A 370 -24.57 4.56 10.12
CA GLY A 370 -25.33 5.12 11.25
C GLY A 370 -24.46 6.08 12.07
N GLU A 371 -24.17 5.74 13.32
CA GLU A 371 -23.31 6.55 14.20
C GLU A 371 -21.83 6.10 14.23
N GLN A 372 -21.50 4.99 13.56
CA GLN A 372 -20.16 4.43 13.60
C GLN A 372 -19.31 4.85 12.38
N SER A 373 -18.09 5.30 12.62
CA SER A 373 -17.09 5.56 11.59
C SER A 373 -16.31 4.28 11.30
N VAL A 374 -16.40 3.76 10.07
CA VAL A 374 -15.87 2.45 9.68
C VAL A 374 -14.95 2.62 8.46
N PRO A 375 -13.68 2.17 8.53
CA PRO A 375 -12.81 2.14 7.36
C PRO A 375 -13.22 0.99 6.44
N LEU A 376 -13.67 1.33 5.23
CA LEU A 376 -14.07 0.38 4.20
C LEU A 376 -13.19 0.52 2.95
N ALA A 377 -12.90 -0.61 2.33
CA ALA A 377 -12.29 -0.64 1.01
C ALA A 377 -13.29 -0.17 -0.06
N ILE A 378 -12.80 0.52 -1.06
CA ILE A 378 -13.57 0.84 -2.26
C ILE A 378 -13.23 -0.20 -3.31
N ASP A 379 -14.19 -1.04 -3.64
CA ASP A 379 -14.01 -2.20 -4.51
C ASP A 379 -15.01 -2.16 -5.68
N THR A 380 -14.57 -1.62 -6.80
CA THR A 380 -15.42 -1.52 -8.00
C THR A 380 -15.64 -2.87 -8.70
N GLY A 381 -14.85 -3.89 -8.35
CA GLY A 381 -15.02 -5.26 -8.80
C GLY A 381 -16.04 -6.05 -7.98
N ASP A 382 -16.39 -5.60 -6.77
CA ASP A 382 -17.45 -6.17 -5.94
C ASP A 382 -18.81 -5.63 -6.36
N GLU A 383 -19.78 -6.51 -6.65
CA GLU A 383 -21.15 -6.14 -7.02
C GLU A 383 -22.06 -5.84 -5.82
N SER A 384 -21.61 -6.14 -4.61
CA SER A 384 -22.36 -5.84 -3.40
C SER A 384 -22.56 -4.32 -3.20
N THR A 385 -23.50 -3.95 -2.36
CA THR A 385 -23.66 -2.55 -1.96
C THR A 385 -22.66 -2.23 -0.85
N ILE A 386 -22.81 -2.85 0.30
CA ILE A 386 -21.88 -2.77 1.44
C ILE A 386 -21.71 -4.16 1.98
N ASN A 387 -20.49 -4.63 2.08
CA ASN A 387 -20.17 -5.94 2.62
C ASN A 387 -19.14 -5.80 3.75
N LEU A 388 -19.56 -6.07 4.99
CA LEU A 388 -18.70 -6.04 6.17
C LEU A 388 -17.93 -7.36 6.31
N ALA A 389 -16.72 -7.30 6.80
CA ALA A 389 -16.03 -8.47 7.32
C ALA A 389 -16.85 -9.05 8.48
N TYR A 390 -17.12 -10.36 8.43
CA TYR A 390 -17.98 -11.02 9.44
C TYR A 390 -17.49 -10.80 10.88
N ASP A 391 -16.19 -10.87 11.13
CA ASP A 391 -15.62 -10.68 12.46
C ASP A 391 -15.87 -9.26 12.98
N TYR A 392 -15.85 -8.26 12.08
CA TYR A 392 -16.20 -6.90 12.45
C TYR A 392 -17.68 -6.77 12.78
N TYR A 393 -18.58 -7.32 11.95
CA TYR A 393 -20.02 -7.36 12.21
C TYR A 393 -20.33 -8.09 13.54
N ALA A 394 -19.71 -9.26 13.76
CA ALA A 394 -19.92 -10.03 15.00
C ALA A 394 -19.54 -9.26 16.28
N ALA A 395 -18.51 -8.38 16.18
CA ALA A 395 -18.12 -7.49 17.27
C ALA A 395 -19.02 -6.25 17.42
N HIS A 396 -19.81 -5.90 16.36
CA HIS A 396 -20.66 -4.71 16.30
C HIS A 396 -22.05 -5.05 15.70
N PRO A 397 -22.83 -5.96 16.34
CA PRO A 397 -24.05 -6.49 15.76
C PRO A 397 -25.18 -5.45 15.61
N ASP A 398 -25.05 -4.31 16.27
CA ASP A 398 -26.02 -3.21 16.21
C ASP A 398 -25.89 -2.34 14.94
N ILE A 399 -24.89 -2.56 14.08
CA ILE A 399 -24.70 -1.78 12.84
C ILE A 399 -25.90 -1.95 11.90
N PHE A 400 -26.40 -3.19 11.75
CA PHE A 400 -27.64 -3.46 11.02
C PHE A 400 -28.36 -4.68 11.59
N LYS A 401 -29.68 -4.74 11.33
CA LYS A 401 -30.49 -5.90 11.70
C LYS A 401 -30.55 -6.90 10.54
N PRO A 402 -30.19 -8.16 10.77
CA PRO A 402 -30.31 -9.20 9.75
C PRO A 402 -31.76 -9.34 9.29
N SER A 403 -31.94 -9.45 7.98
CA SER A 403 -33.24 -9.76 7.34
C SER A 403 -33.21 -11.13 6.62
N GLY A 404 -32.01 -11.70 6.39
CA GLY A 404 -31.85 -12.97 5.70
C GLY A 404 -30.39 -13.37 5.55
N SER A 405 -30.17 -14.42 4.74
CA SER A 405 -28.86 -14.83 4.26
C SER A 405 -28.97 -15.21 2.78
N THR A 406 -27.93 -14.85 2.02
CA THR A 406 -27.86 -15.10 0.57
C THR A 406 -26.52 -15.71 0.23
N PRO A 407 -26.46 -16.78 -0.60
CA PRO A 407 -25.18 -17.27 -1.09
C PRO A 407 -24.53 -16.23 -2.03
N VAL A 408 -23.25 -15.96 -1.81
CA VAL A 408 -22.44 -15.08 -2.65
C VAL A 408 -21.31 -15.92 -3.27
N SER A 409 -21.01 -15.62 -4.53
CA SER A 409 -19.95 -16.27 -5.29
C SER A 409 -18.97 -15.24 -5.83
N GLY A 410 -17.69 -15.60 -5.86
CA GLY A 410 -16.63 -14.75 -6.40
C GLY A 410 -15.40 -15.58 -6.76
N ILE A 411 -14.36 -14.90 -7.22
CA ILE A 411 -13.10 -15.57 -7.50
C ILE A 411 -12.59 -16.24 -6.21
N GLY A 412 -12.37 -17.54 -6.28
CA GLY A 412 -11.87 -18.36 -5.17
C GLY A 412 -12.92 -19.15 -4.38
N GLY A 413 -14.23 -19.00 -4.66
CA GLY A 413 -15.24 -19.83 -4.03
C GLY A 413 -16.62 -19.22 -3.84
N THR A 414 -17.34 -19.77 -2.85
CA THR A 414 -18.67 -19.32 -2.43
C THR A 414 -18.71 -19.17 -0.91
N SER A 415 -19.56 -18.29 -0.41
CA SER A 415 -19.81 -18.07 1.01
C SER A 415 -21.25 -17.68 1.22
N ASP A 416 -21.73 -17.72 2.47
CA ASP A 416 -23.01 -17.13 2.83
C ASP A 416 -22.81 -15.70 3.35
N GLU A 417 -23.59 -14.78 2.84
CA GLU A 417 -23.68 -13.41 3.31
C GLU A 417 -24.91 -13.23 4.19
N ILE A 418 -24.73 -12.72 5.40
CA ILE A 418 -25.85 -12.23 6.22
C ILE A 418 -26.27 -10.89 5.65
N THR A 419 -27.53 -10.74 5.28
CA THR A 419 -28.06 -9.54 4.62
C THR A 419 -28.99 -8.74 5.52
N GLY A 420 -29.07 -7.44 5.31
CA GLY A 420 -29.96 -6.52 6.00
C GLY A 420 -30.02 -5.15 5.34
N ASP A 421 -30.63 -4.22 6.05
CA ASP A 421 -30.77 -2.83 5.64
C ASP A 421 -30.18 -1.92 6.73
N ILE A 422 -29.58 -0.82 6.30
CA ILE A 422 -29.15 0.26 7.19
C ILE A 422 -29.89 1.55 6.81
N ALA A 423 -30.31 2.32 7.80
CA ALA A 423 -31.15 3.50 7.53
C ALA A 423 -30.41 4.57 6.72
N ARG A 424 -29.11 4.74 6.98
CA ARG A 424 -28.30 5.79 6.36
C ARG A 424 -26.83 5.45 6.39
N VAL A 425 -26.13 5.78 5.31
CA VAL A 425 -24.69 5.72 5.17
C VAL A 425 -24.17 7.07 4.70
N ARG A 426 -23.23 7.67 5.43
CA ARG A 426 -22.54 8.88 4.98
C ARG A 426 -21.24 8.54 4.29
N PHE A 427 -21.13 9.02 3.05
CA PHE A 427 -19.92 8.88 2.23
C PHE A 427 -19.53 10.25 1.67
N GLY A 428 -18.44 10.83 2.15
CA GLY A 428 -18.10 12.22 1.91
C GLY A 428 -19.22 13.16 2.37
N ASP A 429 -19.62 14.08 1.51
CA ASP A 429 -20.70 15.05 1.75
C ASP A 429 -22.10 14.53 1.37
N TYR A 430 -22.25 13.21 1.24
CA TYR A 430 -23.54 12.61 0.84
C TYR A 430 -24.05 11.60 1.88
N ASP A 431 -25.34 11.64 2.14
CA ASP A 431 -26.07 10.57 2.82
C ASP A 431 -26.78 9.71 1.77
N VAL A 432 -26.49 8.41 1.74
CA VAL A 432 -27.27 7.40 1.01
C VAL A 432 -28.26 6.78 1.99
N VAL A 433 -29.56 6.80 1.64
CA VAL A 433 -30.62 6.34 2.51
C VAL A 433 -31.07 4.92 2.14
N HIS A 434 -31.25 4.09 3.16
CA HIS A 434 -31.70 2.70 3.05
C HIS A 434 -30.88 1.82 2.09
N PRO A 435 -29.53 1.93 2.02
CA PRO A 435 -28.76 1.00 1.23
C PRO A 435 -28.80 -0.40 1.83
N LYS A 436 -28.62 -1.41 0.97
CA LYS A 436 -28.40 -2.77 1.42
C LYS A 436 -27.04 -2.91 2.08
N ILE A 437 -26.95 -3.79 3.07
CA ILE A 437 -25.72 -4.10 3.77
C ILE A 437 -25.68 -5.59 4.07
N GLY A 438 -24.49 -6.17 3.97
CA GLY A 438 -24.25 -7.56 4.32
C GLY A 438 -22.99 -7.74 5.16
N ALA A 439 -22.79 -9.00 5.61
CA ALA A 439 -21.58 -9.41 6.29
C ALA A 439 -21.19 -10.81 5.82
N THR A 440 -19.95 -10.95 5.32
CA THR A 440 -19.45 -12.19 4.73
C THR A 440 -18.15 -12.63 5.38
N LYS A 441 -17.96 -13.94 5.56
CA LYS A 441 -16.68 -14.53 5.92
C LYS A 441 -15.75 -14.45 4.71
N SER A 442 -14.94 -13.40 4.66
CA SER A 442 -13.93 -13.20 3.63
C SER A 442 -12.54 -13.48 4.16
N LEU A 443 -11.67 -14.03 3.27
CA LEU A 443 -10.25 -14.22 3.57
C LEU A 443 -9.41 -12.98 3.26
N ALA A 444 -9.92 -12.07 2.42
CA ALA A 444 -9.25 -10.83 1.99
C ALA A 444 -10.05 -9.61 2.45
N ALA A 445 -10.22 -9.42 3.75
CA ALA A 445 -10.82 -8.22 4.28
C ALA A 445 -9.76 -7.12 4.36
N ASN A 446 -9.81 -6.15 3.42
CA ASN A 446 -9.10 -4.87 3.55
C ASN A 446 -10.03 -3.90 4.29
N GLY A 447 -9.49 -3.12 5.21
CA GLY A 447 -10.30 -2.34 6.13
C GLY A 447 -11.19 -3.25 6.99
N LYS A 448 -12.47 -2.86 7.12
CA LYS A 448 -13.49 -3.62 7.86
C LYS A 448 -14.61 -4.17 6.96
N GLY A 449 -14.38 -4.16 5.66
CA GLY A 449 -15.32 -4.56 4.61
C GLY A 449 -15.17 -3.69 3.37
N HIS A 450 -16.14 -3.77 2.47
CA HIS A 450 -16.10 -3.12 1.17
C HIS A 450 -17.32 -2.24 0.92
N LEU A 451 -17.14 -1.16 0.14
CA LEU A 451 -18.16 -0.48 -0.64
C LEU A 451 -18.01 -0.94 -2.09
N GLY A 452 -18.99 -1.68 -2.58
CA GLY A 452 -18.98 -2.22 -3.93
C GLY A 452 -19.63 -1.32 -4.97
N SER A 453 -19.63 -1.77 -6.23
CA SER A 453 -20.26 -1.08 -7.37
C SER A 453 -21.75 -0.88 -7.17
N GLY A 454 -22.44 -1.81 -6.45
CA GLY A 454 -23.83 -1.66 -6.04
C GLY A 454 -24.13 -0.50 -5.08
N PHE A 455 -23.10 0.08 -4.42
CA PHE A 455 -23.22 1.34 -3.68
C PHE A 455 -22.80 2.53 -4.55
N LEU A 456 -21.70 2.34 -5.30
CA LEU A 456 -21.09 3.42 -6.09
C LEU A 456 -21.94 3.87 -7.27
N HIS A 457 -22.93 3.04 -7.72
CA HIS A 457 -23.80 3.35 -8.86
C HIS A 457 -24.61 4.65 -8.70
N HIS A 458 -24.73 5.15 -7.47
CA HIS A 458 -25.34 6.44 -7.18
C HIS A 458 -24.51 7.66 -7.63
N PHE A 459 -23.24 7.43 -8.04
CA PHE A 459 -22.27 8.49 -8.25
C PHE A 459 -21.53 8.37 -9.58
N ALA A 460 -20.99 9.49 -10.05
CA ALA A 460 -19.77 9.49 -10.83
C ALA A 460 -18.62 9.61 -9.85
N VAL A 461 -17.70 8.63 -9.88
CA VAL A 461 -16.57 8.54 -8.95
C VAL A 461 -15.27 8.75 -9.72
N THR A 462 -14.51 9.78 -9.38
CA THR A 462 -13.16 9.99 -9.93
C THR A 462 -12.11 9.50 -8.95
N PHE A 463 -11.31 8.54 -9.35
CA PHE A 463 -10.16 8.02 -8.62
C PHE A 463 -8.91 8.79 -9.00
N ASP A 464 -8.27 9.44 -8.02
CA ASP A 464 -6.99 10.15 -8.18
C ASP A 464 -6.01 9.62 -7.12
N TYR A 465 -5.40 8.49 -7.40
CA TYR A 465 -4.49 7.80 -6.48
C TYR A 465 -3.23 8.63 -6.21
N GLY A 466 -2.74 9.35 -7.21
CA GLY A 466 -1.59 10.24 -7.06
C GLY A 466 -1.81 11.31 -5.99
N ARG A 467 -3.07 11.71 -5.77
CA ARG A 467 -3.47 12.68 -4.74
C ARG A 467 -4.12 12.04 -3.52
N SER A 468 -4.17 10.71 -3.46
CA SER A 468 -4.82 9.94 -2.39
C SER A 468 -6.24 10.41 -2.10
N ARG A 469 -7.06 10.58 -3.15
CA ARG A 469 -8.45 11.03 -3.03
C ARG A 469 -9.38 10.41 -4.06
N LEU A 470 -10.66 10.42 -3.71
CA LEU A 470 -11.79 10.26 -4.62
C LEU A 470 -12.48 11.61 -4.77
N GLU A 471 -13.15 11.85 -5.91
CA GLU A 471 -14.10 12.95 -6.08
C GLU A 471 -15.46 12.35 -6.44
N LEU A 472 -16.49 12.77 -5.70
CA LEU A 472 -17.85 12.21 -5.83
C LEU A 472 -18.78 13.24 -6.45
N THR A 473 -19.57 12.81 -7.43
CA THR A 473 -20.67 13.61 -7.96
C THR A 473 -21.93 12.74 -7.94
N ALA A 474 -22.91 13.12 -7.14
CA ALA A 474 -24.15 12.37 -7.05
C ALA A 474 -24.96 12.45 -8.36
N MET A 475 -25.70 11.40 -8.67
CA MET A 475 -26.62 11.35 -9.79
C MET A 475 -27.72 12.40 -9.63
N PRO A 476 -27.93 13.29 -10.61
CA PRO A 476 -29.02 14.26 -10.54
C PRO A 476 -30.38 13.58 -10.43
N GLY A 477 -31.16 13.98 -9.43
CA GLY A 477 -32.52 13.45 -9.21
C GLY A 477 -32.57 12.09 -8.50
N ASP A 478 -31.46 11.53 -8.05
CA ASP A 478 -31.45 10.32 -7.21
C ASP A 478 -32.06 10.64 -5.84
N THR A 479 -33.22 10.04 -5.56
CA THR A 479 -33.94 10.25 -4.30
C THR A 479 -33.30 9.54 -3.11
N ASN A 480 -32.40 8.60 -3.36
CA ASN A 480 -31.68 7.86 -2.34
C ASN A 480 -30.44 8.61 -1.85
N VAL A 481 -30.00 9.65 -2.56
CA VAL A 481 -28.79 10.42 -2.22
C VAL A 481 -29.18 11.85 -1.83
N ARG A 482 -28.67 12.31 -0.70
CA ARG A 482 -28.89 13.66 -0.18
C ARG A 482 -27.54 14.31 0.11
N ALA A 483 -27.31 15.50 -0.47
CA ALA A 483 -26.18 16.32 -0.06
C ALA A 483 -26.36 16.76 1.40
N VAL A 484 -25.26 16.72 2.13
CA VAL A 484 -25.22 17.16 3.53
C VAL A 484 -24.52 18.51 3.57
N PRO A 485 -25.13 19.52 4.20
CA PRO A 485 -24.57 20.87 4.32
C PRO A 485 -23.25 20.87 5.14
#